data_e44f4822d45f3dbd79bcefb20411904f
#
_entry.id   e44f4822d45f3dbd79bcefb20411904f
#
_cell.length_a   1.000
_cell.length_b   1.000
_cell.length_c   1.000
_cell.angle_alpha   90.00
_cell.angle_beta   90.00
_cell.angle_gamma   90.00
#
_symmetry.space_group_name_H-M   'P 1'
#
loop_
_entity.id
_entity.type
_entity.pdbx_description
1 polymer ?
#
loop_
_entity_poly.entity_id
_entity_poly.type
_entity_poly.pdbx_seq_one_letter_code
_entity_poly.pdbx_strand_id
1 'polypeptide(L)'
;RTAANKLNTHIDYDENGTQDGPFMTSNVVLDTRAKVIENVKILTQGCRGFLPYSRGRYKIRIDDGGNDTDVQSSTVDVVLDITEDKMLYGMTLSGENKAQKYNQVIVKYVDPTDNFTEQQVSWPPETSSTYTTALSQDNGEQLIGEFMFASVANSRVAENIARTIWHKSRNQRYIQF
;
A
#
# COMPACT_ATOMS: atom_id res chain seq x y z
N ARG A 1 -17.86 5.00 -7.17
CA ARG A 1 -16.80 5.48 -8.08
C ARG A 1 -16.09 4.28 -8.70
N THR A 2 -15.69 4.39 -9.97
CA THR A 2 -14.91 3.33 -10.63
C THR A 2 -13.46 3.36 -10.13
N ALA A 3 -12.75 2.22 -10.24
CA ALA A 3 -11.33 2.15 -9.85
C ALA A 3 -10.48 3.19 -10.57
N ALA A 4 -10.74 3.44 -11.85
CA ALA A 4 -10.03 4.46 -12.63
C ALA A 4 -10.25 5.88 -12.07
N ASN A 5 -11.45 6.22 -11.64
CA ASN A 5 -11.72 7.53 -11.05
C ASN A 5 -11.03 7.71 -9.70
N LYS A 6 -10.85 6.65 -8.94
CA LYS A 6 -10.09 6.71 -7.68
C LYS A 6 -8.61 7.03 -7.93
N LEU A 7 -8.01 6.38 -8.92
CA LEU A 7 -6.62 6.65 -9.31
C LEU A 7 -6.40 8.09 -9.81
N ASN A 8 -7.36 8.63 -10.55
CA ASN A 8 -7.29 10.00 -11.09
C ASN A 8 -7.62 11.09 -10.08
N THR A 9 -8.35 10.77 -9.01
CA THR A 9 -8.73 11.77 -7.99
C THR A 9 -7.69 11.90 -6.88
N HIS A 10 -6.83 10.90 -6.71
CA HIS A 10 -5.72 10.97 -5.79
C HIS A 10 -4.51 11.56 -6.51
N ILE A 11 -4.34 12.84 -6.32
CA ILE A 11 -3.24 13.60 -6.87
C ILE A 11 -2.26 13.81 -5.74
N ASP A 12 -1.02 13.52 -6.04
CA ASP A 12 0.07 13.77 -5.13
C ASP A 12 0.46 15.26 -5.17
N TYR A 13 0.85 15.80 -4.04
CA TYR A 13 1.30 17.18 -3.93
C TYR A 13 2.79 17.17 -3.57
N ASP A 14 3.55 18.09 -4.16
CA ASP A 14 4.91 18.34 -3.73
C ASP A 14 4.93 19.00 -2.32
N GLU A 15 6.11 19.22 -1.78
CA GLU A 15 6.28 19.85 -0.46
C GLU A 15 5.68 21.28 -0.39
N ASN A 16 5.39 21.90 -1.54
CA ASN A 16 4.76 23.22 -1.66
C ASN A 16 3.24 23.14 -1.85
N GLY A 17 2.66 21.94 -1.84
CA GLY A 17 1.23 21.72 -2.07
C GLY A 17 0.83 21.81 -3.55
N THR A 18 1.79 21.76 -4.47
CA THR A 18 1.53 21.76 -5.91
C THR A 18 1.20 20.36 -6.38
N GLN A 19 0.19 20.27 -7.23
CA GLN A 19 -0.24 19.00 -7.82
C GLN A 19 0.84 18.44 -8.77
N ASP A 20 1.37 17.26 -8.46
CA ASP A 20 2.51 16.67 -9.17
C ASP A 20 2.15 15.43 -10.01
N GLY A 21 0.88 15.17 -10.21
CA GLY A 21 0.41 14.11 -11.08
C GLY A 21 -0.44 13.04 -10.39
N PRO A 22 -0.67 11.91 -11.05
CA PRO A 22 -1.50 10.84 -10.50
C PRO A 22 -0.80 10.17 -9.31
N PHE A 23 -1.56 9.93 -8.27
CA PHE A 23 -1.09 9.31 -7.02
C PHE A 23 -0.45 7.93 -7.22
N MET A 24 -0.94 7.15 -8.19
CA MET A 24 -0.46 5.83 -8.52
C MET A 24 -0.29 5.68 -10.02
N THR A 25 0.87 5.21 -10.44
CA THR A 25 1.17 4.86 -11.83
C THR A 25 1.75 3.45 -11.90
N SER A 26 1.53 2.78 -13.00
CA SER A 26 2.13 1.47 -13.27
C SER A 26 2.76 1.50 -14.66
N ASN A 27 4.08 1.35 -14.71
CA ASN A 27 4.87 1.34 -15.93
C ASN A 27 5.64 0.03 -15.99
N VAL A 28 5.31 -0.83 -16.94
CA VAL A 28 5.95 -2.14 -17.07
C VAL A 28 5.95 -2.62 -18.51
N VAL A 29 6.99 -3.32 -18.88
CA VAL A 29 7.05 -4.09 -20.11
C VAL A 29 6.44 -5.46 -19.86
N LEU A 30 5.38 -5.80 -20.60
CA LEU A 30 4.67 -7.07 -20.45
C LEU A 30 5.38 -8.17 -21.26
N ASP A 31 5.60 -9.32 -20.61
CA ASP A 31 6.06 -10.50 -21.31
C ASP A 31 4.86 -11.22 -21.94
N THR A 32 4.82 -11.26 -23.29
CA THR A 32 3.76 -11.95 -24.02
C THR A 32 3.82 -13.48 -23.90
N ARG A 33 4.89 -14.04 -23.37
CA ARG A 33 5.06 -15.48 -23.12
C ARG A 33 4.55 -15.88 -21.72
N ALA A 34 4.45 -14.92 -20.80
CA ALA A 34 3.93 -15.16 -19.47
C ALA A 34 2.40 -15.33 -19.49
N LYS A 35 1.87 -15.99 -18.47
CA LYS A 35 0.40 -16.09 -18.31
C LYS A 35 -0.22 -14.71 -18.13
N VAL A 36 -1.37 -14.49 -18.75
CA VAL A 36 -2.11 -13.22 -18.65
C VAL A 36 -2.31 -12.78 -17.21
N ILE A 37 -2.64 -13.71 -16.31
CA ILE A 37 -2.86 -13.40 -14.90
C ILE A 37 -1.59 -12.89 -14.19
N GLU A 38 -0.41 -13.36 -14.60
CA GLU A 38 0.87 -12.91 -14.05
C GLU A 38 1.15 -11.46 -14.50
N ASN A 39 0.95 -11.17 -15.76
CA ASN A 39 1.07 -9.81 -16.29
C ASN A 39 0.07 -8.85 -15.61
N VAL A 40 -1.17 -9.30 -15.39
CA VAL A 40 -2.17 -8.49 -14.69
C VAL A 40 -1.77 -8.24 -13.24
N LYS A 41 -1.20 -9.23 -12.54
CA LYS A 41 -0.68 -9.04 -11.18
C LYS A 41 0.43 -7.99 -11.13
N ILE A 42 1.38 -8.04 -12.06
CA ILE A 42 2.47 -7.06 -12.15
C ILE A 42 1.91 -5.65 -12.36
N LEU A 43 0.96 -5.49 -13.30
CA LEU A 43 0.31 -4.20 -13.55
C LEU A 43 -0.45 -3.67 -12.33
N THR A 44 -1.16 -4.54 -11.62
CA THR A 44 -1.97 -4.12 -10.47
C THR A 44 -1.12 -3.83 -9.22
N GLN A 45 0.09 -4.37 -9.12
CA GLN A 45 1.00 -4.08 -8.01
C GLN A 45 1.37 -2.59 -7.93
N GLY A 46 1.68 -1.96 -9.07
CA GLY A 46 2.05 -0.53 -9.12
C GLY A 46 0.92 0.41 -8.69
N CYS A 47 -0.32 0.00 -8.80
CA CYS A 47 -1.48 0.78 -8.36
C CYS A 47 -2.17 0.22 -7.10
N ARG A 48 -1.51 -0.68 -6.37
CA ARG A 48 -2.08 -1.39 -5.22
C ARG A 48 -3.43 -2.04 -5.54
N GLY A 49 -3.58 -2.47 -6.78
CA GLY A 49 -4.78 -3.10 -7.27
C GLY A 49 -4.80 -4.60 -7.00
N PHE A 50 -5.99 -5.15 -6.90
CA PHE A 50 -6.22 -6.58 -6.89
C PHE A 50 -7.43 -6.93 -7.74
N LEU A 51 -7.45 -8.16 -8.23
CA LEU A 51 -8.42 -8.60 -9.23
C LEU A 51 -9.27 -9.76 -8.67
N PRO A 52 -10.25 -9.50 -7.80
CA PRO A 52 -11.13 -10.54 -7.29
C PRO A 52 -12.05 -11.05 -8.40
N TYR A 53 -12.25 -12.38 -8.41
CA TYR A 53 -13.28 -13.01 -9.22
C TYR A 53 -14.56 -13.14 -8.41
N SER A 54 -15.63 -12.51 -8.87
CA SER A 54 -16.91 -12.53 -8.18
C SER A 54 -18.06 -12.54 -9.17
N ARG A 55 -19.03 -13.41 -8.97
CA ARG A 55 -20.24 -13.53 -9.80
C ARG A 55 -19.94 -13.68 -11.29
N GLY A 56 -18.97 -14.54 -11.64
CA GLY A 56 -18.60 -14.81 -13.02
C GLY A 56 -17.77 -13.72 -13.72
N ARG A 57 -17.28 -12.71 -12.98
CA ARG A 57 -16.52 -11.59 -13.55
C ARG A 57 -15.32 -11.23 -12.70
N TYR A 58 -14.25 -10.80 -13.35
CA TYR A 58 -13.13 -10.14 -12.70
C TYR A 58 -13.43 -8.66 -12.51
N LYS A 59 -13.13 -8.14 -11.32
CA LYS A 59 -13.31 -6.71 -10.99
C LYS A 59 -12.02 -6.17 -10.43
N ILE A 60 -11.50 -5.11 -11.03
CA ILE A 60 -10.37 -4.38 -10.42
C ILE A 60 -10.88 -3.66 -9.17
N ARG A 61 -10.19 -3.89 -8.07
CA ARG A 61 -10.30 -3.15 -6.82
C ARG A 61 -8.97 -2.50 -6.52
N ILE A 62 -9.01 -1.33 -5.96
CA ILE A 62 -7.83 -0.60 -5.52
C ILE A 62 -7.88 -0.54 -4.01
N ASP A 63 -6.75 -0.85 -3.42
CA ASP A 63 -6.54 -0.66 -2.01
C ASP A 63 -6.10 0.79 -1.78
N ASP A 64 -7.06 1.65 -1.55
CA ASP A 64 -6.87 3.08 -1.34
C ASP A 64 -6.54 3.45 0.11
N GLY A 65 -6.30 2.44 0.96
CA GLY A 65 -5.98 2.67 2.37
C GLY A 65 -7.14 3.22 3.21
N GLY A 66 -8.38 3.25 2.63
CA GLY A 66 -9.54 3.86 3.26
C GLY A 66 -9.52 5.36 3.09
N ASN A 67 -9.98 5.81 1.97
CA ASN A 67 -10.30 7.19 1.67
C ASN A 67 -9.21 8.20 2.02
N ASP A 68 -8.10 8.29 1.23
CA ASP A 68 -7.37 9.51 1.41
C ASP A 68 -6.32 9.99 0.46
N THR A 69 -6.40 11.26 0.22
CA THR A 69 -5.29 12.14 -0.10
C THR A 69 -4.26 12.21 1.04
N ASP A 70 -4.63 11.77 2.24
CA ASP A 70 -3.76 11.78 3.40
C ASP A 70 -3.91 10.46 4.16
N VAL A 71 -2.92 9.59 4.07
CA VAL A 71 -2.85 8.32 4.81
C VAL A 71 -2.93 8.53 6.34
N GLN A 72 -2.99 9.77 6.78
CA GLN A 72 -3.18 10.20 8.15
C GLN A 72 -4.62 10.55 8.51
N SER A 73 -5.56 10.56 7.56
CA SER A 73 -6.95 10.84 7.90
C SER A 73 -7.51 9.78 8.83
N SER A 74 -8.01 10.24 9.94
CA SER A 74 -8.68 9.41 10.94
C SER A 74 -10.09 8.96 10.52
N THR A 75 -10.55 9.40 9.35
CA THR A 75 -11.88 9.09 8.82
C THR A 75 -11.80 7.96 7.81
N VAL A 76 -11.82 6.75 8.31
CA VAL A 76 -12.00 5.55 7.47
C VAL A 76 -13.51 5.37 7.23
N ASP A 77 -13.90 5.25 5.97
CA ASP A 77 -15.28 4.88 5.64
C ASP A 77 -15.60 3.50 6.23
N VAL A 78 -16.57 3.46 7.11
CA VAL A 78 -17.07 2.19 7.67
C VAL A 78 -17.81 1.44 6.56
N VAL A 79 -17.20 0.35 6.08
CA VAL A 79 -17.78 -0.48 5.01
C VAL A 79 -18.82 -1.44 5.54
N LEU A 80 -18.65 -1.90 6.77
CA LEU A 80 -19.54 -2.85 7.41
C LEU A 80 -19.57 -2.59 8.92
N ASP A 81 -20.75 -2.40 9.45
CA ASP A 81 -21.02 -2.36 10.89
C ASP A 81 -21.53 -3.74 11.34
N ILE A 82 -20.74 -4.38 12.20
CA ILE A 82 -21.04 -5.72 12.74
C ILE A 82 -21.57 -5.54 14.15
N THR A 83 -22.84 -5.68 14.29
CA THR A 83 -23.55 -5.63 15.58
C THR A 83 -23.61 -7.02 16.22
N GLU A 84 -23.83 -7.09 17.52
CA GLU A 84 -23.83 -8.34 18.30
C GLU A 84 -24.84 -9.38 17.78
N ASP A 85 -25.97 -8.92 17.25
CA ASP A 85 -27.01 -9.75 16.63
C ASP A 85 -26.57 -10.46 15.34
N LYS A 86 -25.49 -9.99 14.72
CA LYS A 86 -24.90 -10.58 13.49
C LYS A 86 -23.76 -11.54 13.78
N MET A 87 -23.35 -11.65 15.03
CA MET A 87 -22.26 -12.54 15.44
C MET A 87 -22.83 -13.92 15.80
N LEU A 88 -22.26 -14.97 15.23
CA LEU A 88 -22.67 -16.34 15.53
C LEU A 88 -21.98 -16.90 16.78
N TYR A 89 -20.79 -16.37 17.09
CA TYR A 89 -19.92 -16.79 18.19
C TYR A 89 -19.27 -15.58 18.86
N GLY A 90 -18.57 -15.84 19.98
CA GLY A 90 -17.80 -14.79 20.65
C GLY A 90 -16.71 -14.21 19.74
N MET A 91 -16.47 -12.91 19.86
CA MET A 91 -15.45 -12.18 19.09
C MET A 91 -14.05 -12.47 19.66
N THR A 92 -13.13 -12.84 18.78
CA THR A 92 -11.71 -12.92 19.09
C THR A 92 -10.96 -11.84 18.33
N LEU A 93 -10.28 -10.97 19.05
CA LEU A 93 -9.40 -9.94 18.48
C LEU A 93 -7.96 -10.45 18.55
N SER A 94 -7.32 -10.60 17.41
CA SER A 94 -5.90 -10.92 17.32
C SER A 94 -5.12 -9.72 16.77
N GLY A 95 -4.01 -9.39 17.44
CA GLY A 95 -3.03 -8.44 16.91
C GLY A 95 -2.19 -9.05 15.81
N GLU A 96 -1.41 -8.23 15.13
CA GLU A 96 -0.46 -8.71 14.15
C GLU A 96 0.64 -9.57 14.78
N ASN A 97 1.11 -10.53 14.00
CA ASN A 97 2.32 -11.25 14.33
C ASN A 97 3.52 -10.27 14.21
N LYS A 98 4.45 -10.31 15.16
CA LYS A 98 5.67 -9.51 15.15
C LYS A 98 6.45 -9.63 13.82
N ALA A 99 6.40 -10.79 13.19
CA ALA A 99 7.04 -11.04 11.90
C ALA A 99 6.43 -10.25 10.71
N GLN A 100 5.24 -9.68 10.88
CA GLN A 100 4.53 -8.89 9.87
C GLN A 100 4.50 -7.40 10.20
N LYS A 101 5.08 -7.00 11.34
CA LYS A 101 5.14 -5.63 11.80
C LYS A 101 6.47 -5.01 11.40
N TYR A 102 6.42 -3.85 10.76
CA TYR A 102 7.61 -3.12 10.32
C TYR A 102 7.71 -1.77 11.02
N ASN A 103 8.92 -1.39 11.42
CA ASN A 103 9.21 -0.01 11.81
C ASN A 103 9.85 0.80 10.67
N GLN A 104 10.32 0.12 9.63
CA GLN A 104 10.74 0.72 8.37
C GLN A 104 10.38 -0.20 7.20
N VAL A 105 9.93 0.38 6.09
CA VAL A 105 9.67 -0.33 4.83
C VAL A 105 10.55 0.27 3.75
N ILE A 106 11.28 -0.59 3.06
CA ILE A 106 12.12 -0.22 1.91
C ILE A 106 11.43 -0.75 0.66
N VAL A 107 11.15 0.14 -0.27
CA VAL A 107 10.61 -0.20 -1.59
C VAL A 107 11.68 0.05 -2.64
N LYS A 108 11.99 -1.01 -3.38
CA LYS A 108 12.89 -0.98 -4.53
C LYS A 108 12.08 -0.85 -5.81
N TYR A 109 12.53 0.00 -6.71
CA TYR A 109 11.86 0.27 -7.99
C TYR A 109 12.91 0.53 -9.07
N VAL A 110 12.49 0.57 -10.35
CA VAL A 110 13.38 0.84 -11.48
C VAL A 110 13.13 2.25 -12.01
N ASP A 111 14.13 3.11 -11.96
CA ASP A 111 14.02 4.49 -12.43
C ASP A 111 14.39 4.60 -13.92
N PRO A 112 13.44 4.91 -14.81
CA PRO A 112 13.72 5.10 -16.23
C PRO A 112 14.52 6.38 -16.52
N THR A 113 14.55 7.34 -15.60
CA THR A 113 15.30 8.59 -15.77
C THR A 113 16.78 8.41 -15.45
N ASP A 114 17.13 7.36 -14.71
CA ASP A 114 18.49 7.00 -14.36
C ASP A 114 18.91 5.67 -15.04
N ASN A 115 18.80 5.61 -16.36
CA ASN A 115 19.19 4.46 -17.17
C ASN A 115 18.58 3.11 -16.71
N PHE A 116 17.37 3.11 -16.19
CA PHE A 116 16.70 1.93 -15.64
C PHE A 116 17.50 1.25 -14.50
N THR A 117 18.20 2.02 -13.70
CA THR A 117 18.87 1.52 -12.50
C THR A 117 17.87 1.24 -11.39
N GLU A 118 18.20 0.25 -10.55
CA GLU A 118 17.42 -0.03 -9.36
C GLU A 118 17.68 1.07 -8.31
N GLN A 119 16.62 1.71 -7.89
CA GLN A 119 16.59 2.70 -6.83
C GLN A 119 15.76 2.21 -5.66
N GLN A 120 15.93 2.84 -4.50
CA GLN A 120 15.15 2.48 -3.31
C GLN A 120 14.68 3.72 -2.54
N VAL A 121 13.52 3.58 -1.93
CA VAL A 121 12.94 4.57 -1.01
C VAL A 121 12.58 3.88 0.29
N SER A 122 12.81 4.52 1.41
CA SER A 122 12.44 4.03 2.72
C SER A 122 11.36 4.89 3.37
N TRP A 123 10.39 4.26 4.05
CA TRP A 123 9.41 4.93 4.86
C TRP A 123 9.22 4.22 6.21
N PRO A 124 9.18 4.93 7.36
CA PRO A 124 9.55 6.34 7.52
C PRO A 124 11.06 6.58 7.29
N PRO A 125 11.46 7.81 6.92
CA PRO A 125 12.87 8.16 6.87
C PRO A 125 13.52 8.00 8.24
N GLU A 126 14.76 7.53 8.30
CA GLU A 126 15.48 7.30 9.57
C GLU A 126 15.63 8.55 10.43
N THR A 127 15.66 9.71 9.78
CA THR A 127 15.75 11.02 10.45
C THR A 127 14.42 11.50 11.03
N SER A 128 13.31 10.82 10.74
CA SER A 128 11.97 11.24 11.15
C SER A 128 11.65 10.85 12.59
N SER A 129 10.83 11.67 13.26
CA SER A 129 10.27 11.35 14.57
C SER A 129 9.35 10.12 14.52
N THR A 130 8.73 9.86 13.38
CA THR A 130 7.89 8.67 13.14
C THR A 130 8.71 7.39 13.25
N TYR A 131 9.92 7.37 12.65
CA TYR A 131 10.83 6.23 12.75
C TYR A 131 11.30 5.99 14.19
N THR A 132 11.79 7.04 14.86
CA THR A 132 12.27 6.91 16.25
C THR A 132 11.18 6.48 17.21
N THR A 133 9.95 6.96 17.02
CA THR A 133 8.77 6.53 17.80
C THR A 133 8.45 5.07 17.54
N ALA A 134 8.42 4.65 16.27
CA ALA A 134 8.16 3.26 15.93
C ALA A 134 9.21 2.31 16.48
N LEU A 135 10.49 2.69 16.40
CA LEU A 135 11.60 1.92 16.93
C LEU A 135 11.51 1.79 18.47
N SER A 136 11.17 2.89 19.16
CA SER A 136 10.95 2.87 20.61
C SER A 136 9.79 1.96 21.02
N GLN A 137 8.69 1.95 20.28
CA GLN A 137 7.56 1.05 20.52
C GLN A 137 7.91 -0.44 20.32
N ASP A 138 8.92 -0.71 19.51
CA ASP A 138 9.41 -2.06 19.22
C ASP A 138 10.69 -2.40 20.04
N ASN A 139 10.89 -1.72 21.19
CA ASN A 139 12.01 -1.92 22.12
C ASN A 139 13.40 -1.74 21.47
N GLY A 140 13.52 -0.90 20.47
CA GLY A 140 14.76 -0.65 19.73
C GLY A 140 15.13 -1.74 18.72
N GLU A 141 14.27 -2.73 18.49
CA GLU A 141 14.49 -3.76 17.49
C GLU A 141 14.16 -3.23 16.10
N GLN A 142 15.08 -3.39 15.14
CA GLN A 142 14.85 -3.02 13.76
C GLN A 142 14.03 -4.11 13.05
N LEU A 143 12.82 -3.75 12.64
CA LEU A 143 11.89 -4.59 11.88
C LEU A 143 11.73 -3.98 10.48
N ILE A 144 12.61 -4.39 9.57
CA ILE A 144 12.66 -3.82 8.22
C ILE A 144 11.96 -4.77 7.25
N GLY A 145 11.01 -4.21 6.45
CA GLY A 145 10.38 -4.91 5.33
C GLY A 145 10.95 -4.42 4.00
N GLU A 146 11.48 -5.33 3.17
CA GLU A 146 11.97 -5.00 1.83
C GLU A 146 11.04 -5.56 0.76
N PHE A 147 10.67 -4.71 -0.20
CA PHE A 147 9.77 -5.07 -1.29
C PHE A 147 10.27 -4.52 -2.62
N MET A 148 10.20 -5.33 -3.68
CA MET A 148 10.52 -4.91 -5.04
C MET A 148 9.25 -4.79 -5.89
N PHE A 149 9.07 -3.64 -6.53
CA PHE A 149 7.94 -3.38 -7.43
C PHE A 149 8.45 -3.00 -8.82
N ALA A 150 8.56 -3.97 -9.70
CA ALA A 150 9.04 -3.77 -11.07
C ALA A 150 8.13 -2.88 -11.95
N SER A 151 6.88 -2.68 -11.55
CA SER A 151 5.92 -1.82 -12.26
C SER A 151 5.95 -0.36 -11.80
N VAL A 152 6.74 -0.05 -10.79
CA VAL A 152 6.91 1.30 -10.26
C VAL A 152 8.16 1.93 -10.86
N ALA A 153 8.00 3.12 -11.41
CA ALA A 153 9.05 3.86 -12.10
C ALA A 153 9.27 5.29 -11.54
N ASN A 154 8.70 5.56 -10.37
CA ASN A 154 8.74 6.88 -9.75
C ASN A 154 8.94 6.74 -8.25
N SER A 155 9.88 7.51 -7.69
CA SER A 155 10.22 7.51 -6.26
C SER A 155 9.03 7.83 -5.37
N ARG A 156 8.19 8.77 -5.76
CA ARG A 156 7.02 9.20 -5.01
C ARG A 156 5.95 8.11 -4.91
N VAL A 157 5.71 7.39 -6.02
CA VAL A 157 4.81 6.23 -6.01
C VAL A 157 5.39 5.12 -5.11
N ALA A 158 6.71 4.90 -5.17
CA ALA A 158 7.39 3.94 -4.30
C ALA A 158 7.25 4.32 -2.82
N GLU A 159 7.40 5.59 -2.49
CA GLU A 159 7.22 6.11 -1.13
C GLU A 159 5.77 5.94 -0.63
N ASN A 160 4.79 6.26 -1.45
CA ASN A 160 3.38 6.06 -1.11
C ASN A 160 3.04 4.58 -0.87
N ILE A 161 3.63 3.67 -1.64
CA ILE A 161 3.50 2.23 -1.42
C ILE A 161 4.15 1.83 -0.09
N ALA A 162 5.38 2.29 0.18
CA ALA A 162 6.10 2.02 1.43
C ALA A 162 5.32 2.51 2.64
N ARG A 163 4.81 3.75 2.58
CA ARG A 163 3.98 4.37 3.60
C ARG A 163 2.72 3.54 3.89
N THR A 164 2.05 3.07 2.85
CA THR A 164 0.84 2.26 3.02
C THR A 164 1.12 0.89 3.64
N ILE A 165 2.17 0.20 3.19
CA ILE A 165 2.58 -1.09 3.76
C ILE A 165 2.93 -0.90 5.23
N TRP A 166 3.67 0.15 5.57
CA TRP A 166 4.03 0.47 6.94
C TRP A 166 2.80 0.70 7.83
N HIS A 167 1.86 1.58 7.40
CA HIS A 167 0.64 1.84 8.16
C HIS A 167 -0.21 0.58 8.35
N LYS A 168 -0.34 -0.24 7.32
CA LYS A 168 -1.06 -1.50 7.42
C LYS A 168 -0.41 -2.45 8.41
N SER A 169 0.91 -2.60 8.33
CA SER A 169 1.65 -3.50 9.22
C SER A 169 1.54 -3.11 10.71
N ARG A 170 1.23 -1.85 11.01
CA ARG A 170 1.13 -1.37 12.40
C ARG A 170 -0.30 -1.19 12.91
N ASN A 171 -1.26 -0.96 12.02
CA ASN A 171 -2.63 -0.60 12.39
C ASN A 171 -3.66 -1.69 12.12
N GLN A 172 -3.32 -2.68 11.30
CA GLN A 172 -4.26 -3.74 10.95
C GLN A 172 -4.55 -4.64 12.16
N ARG A 173 -5.81 -5.01 12.32
CA ARG A 173 -6.28 -5.94 13.34
C ARG A 173 -7.10 -7.02 12.67
N TYR A 174 -6.98 -8.25 13.16
CA TYR A 174 -7.77 -9.37 12.71
C TYR A 174 -8.85 -9.66 13.72
N ILE A 175 -10.08 -9.70 13.26
CA ILE A 175 -11.26 -10.02 14.07
C ILE A 175 -11.87 -11.28 13.52
N GLN A 176 -12.07 -12.25 14.39
CA GLN A 176 -12.80 -13.47 14.10
C GLN A 176 -14.06 -13.53 14.97
N PHE A 177 -15.20 -13.76 14.34
CA PHE A 177 -16.51 -13.82 14.99
C PHE A 177 -17.39 -14.89 14.34
#